data_112b43b77722f50b9d15a7c3debd395b
#
_entry.id   112b43b77722f50b9d15a7c3debd395b
#
_cell.length_a   1.000
_cell.length_b   1.000
_cell.length_c   1.000
_cell.angle_alpha   90.00
_cell.angle_beta   90.00
_cell.angle_gamma   90.00
#
_symmetry.space_group_name_H-M   'P 1'
#
loop_
_entity.id
_entity.type
_entity.pdbx_description
1 polymer ?
#
loop_
_entity_poly.entity_id
_entity_poly.type
_entity_poly.pdbx_seq_one_letter_code
_entity_poly.pdbx_strand_id
1 'polypeptide(L)'
;MVAAFSGCAYINGSTGPEGPRGEQGIQGEKGDTGETPVITVAEDTPLSYKLHFQTSEQELTTPNLFAPFTEYHVDLSTADSTLNIPLRDLILTYQRASAGALRISIAPKNTAAPVLVDLRRTTIYDGSTIETQTLNGSSISASIVIDGTVYTNSQETHNMRIRQQDPVTKLWSMCEINSFLSAGGVHYLI
;
A
#
# COMPACT_ATOMS: atom_id res chain seq x y z
N MET A 1 35.04 58.15 -85.08
CA MET A 1 33.95 58.45 -84.15
C MET A 1 33.75 57.23 -83.26
N VAL A 2 34.34 57.24 -82.11
CA VAL A 2 34.31 56.11 -81.19
C VAL A 2 33.63 56.59 -79.88
N ALA A 3 32.53 56.02 -79.56
CA ALA A 3 31.82 56.28 -78.32
C ALA A 3 32.27 55.27 -77.24
N ALA A 4 32.82 55.80 -76.18
CA ALA A 4 33.16 55.00 -75.00
C ALA A 4 31.98 54.89 -74.07
N PHE A 5 31.51 53.70 -73.76
CA PHE A 5 30.54 53.43 -72.69
C PHE A 5 31.32 53.10 -71.39
N SER A 6 31.14 53.96 -70.37
CA SER A 6 31.63 53.79 -69.04
C SER A 6 30.64 52.91 -68.27
N GLY A 7 31.04 51.74 -67.89
CA GLY A 7 30.24 50.83 -67.06
C GLY A 7 30.37 51.18 -65.57
N CYS A 8 29.22 51.46 -64.91
CA CYS A 8 29.17 51.56 -63.43
C CYS A 8 29.31 50.19 -62.81
N ALA A 9 30.35 49.98 -62.07
CA ALA A 9 30.50 48.79 -61.22
C ALA A 9 29.59 48.96 -59.98
N TYR A 10 28.66 48.04 -59.77
CA TYR A 10 27.92 47.90 -58.54
C TYR A 10 28.87 47.39 -57.48
N ILE A 11 29.07 48.16 -56.46
CA ILE A 11 29.76 47.74 -55.21
C ILE A 11 28.71 47.13 -54.29
N ASN A 12 28.64 45.82 -54.24
CA ASN A 12 27.87 45.15 -53.18
C ASN A 12 28.58 45.38 -51.85
N GLY A 13 28.03 46.26 -51.03
CA GLY A 13 28.47 46.42 -49.65
C GLY A 13 28.22 45.10 -48.88
N SER A 14 29.21 44.58 -48.25
CA SER A 14 29.08 43.45 -47.36
C SER A 14 28.13 43.81 -46.21
N THR A 15 27.18 42.89 -45.92
CA THR A 15 26.33 43.01 -44.76
C THR A 15 27.18 43.14 -43.49
N GLY A 16 26.95 44.14 -42.67
CA GLY A 16 27.67 44.31 -41.43
C GLY A 16 27.52 43.12 -40.50
N PRO A 17 28.44 42.90 -39.60
CA PRO A 17 28.36 41.80 -38.65
C PRO A 17 27.09 41.91 -37.81
N GLU A 18 26.49 40.78 -37.48
CA GLU A 18 25.32 40.68 -36.63
C GLU A 18 25.63 41.34 -35.24
N GLY A 19 24.70 42.14 -34.73
CA GLY A 19 24.89 42.80 -33.44
C GLY A 19 25.00 41.75 -32.31
N PRO A 20 25.66 42.12 -31.20
CA PRO A 20 25.81 41.23 -30.07
C PRO A 20 24.47 40.83 -29.53
N ARG A 21 24.37 39.56 -29.11
CA ARG A 21 23.17 39.01 -28.48
C ARG A 21 22.85 39.81 -27.22
N GLY A 22 21.58 40.17 -27.03
CA GLY A 22 21.13 40.87 -25.83
C GLY A 22 21.45 40.07 -24.55
N GLU A 23 21.70 40.78 -23.47
CA GLU A 23 21.96 40.20 -22.16
C GLU A 23 20.81 39.30 -21.70
N GLN A 24 21.14 38.24 -20.97
CA GLN A 24 20.14 37.37 -20.38
C GLN A 24 19.38 38.14 -19.30
N GLY A 25 18.05 38.08 -19.30
CA GLY A 25 17.21 38.69 -18.28
C GLY A 25 17.59 38.20 -16.87
N ILE A 26 17.40 39.06 -15.89
CA ILE A 26 17.65 38.73 -14.48
C ILE A 26 16.78 37.56 -14.05
N GLN A 27 17.30 36.68 -13.19
CA GLN A 27 16.56 35.59 -12.57
C GLN A 27 15.39 36.19 -11.77
N GLY A 28 14.20 35.59 -11.89
CA GLY A 28 13.05 35.97 -11.09
C GLY A 28 13.32 35.81 -9.60
N GLU A 29 12.61 36.57 -8.79
CA GLU A 29 12.72 36.51 -7.33
C GLU A 29 12.36 35.11 -6.83
N LYS A 30 13.01 34.66 -5.73
CA LYS A 30 12.68 33.42 -5.06
C LYS A 30 11.26 33.51 -4.51
N GLY A 31 10.42 32.49 -4.75
CA GLY A 31 9.08 32.44 -4.16
C GLY A 31 9.10 32.50 -2.63
N ASP A 32 8.01 32.94 -2.05
CA ASP A 32 7.85 33.08 -0.61
C ASP A 32 8.01 31.71 0.07
N THR A 33 8.50 31.75 1.31
CA THR A 33 8.58 30.53 2.14
C THR A 33 7.16 30.07 2.49
N GLY A 34 6.85 28.79 2.25
CA GLY A 34 5.55 28.22 2.64
C GLY A 34 5.28 28.36 4.13
N GLU A 35 4.01 28.48 4.50
CA GLU A 35 3.56 28.56 5.89
C GLU A 35 3.89 27.26 6.65
N THR A 36 4.37 27.40 7.87
CA THR A 36 4.59 26.26 8.77
C THR A 36 3.27 25.89 9.44
N PRO A 37 2.78 24.64 9.31
CA PRO A 37 1.54 24.24 9.96
C PRO A 37 1.67 24.25 11.48
N VAL A 38 0.62 24.67 12.17
CA VAL A 38 0.45 24.45 13.60
C VAL A 38 0.01 23.00 13.80
N ILE A 39 0.71 22.27 14.65
CA ILE A 39 0.41 20.87 14.96
C ILE A 39 -0.08 20.79 16.39
N THR A 40 -1.27 20.25 16.58
CA THR A 40 -1.87 20.03 17.92
C THR A 40 -2.34 18.58 18.05
N VAL A 41 -2.48 18.13 19.28
CA VAL A 41 -3.11 16.85 19.58
C VAL A 41 -4.61 17.01 19.54
N ALA A 42 -5.27 16.34 18.60
CA ALA A 42 -6.72 16.38 18.46
C ALA A 42 -7.42 15.37 19.40
N GLU A 43 -6.76 14.26 19.69
CA GLU A 43 -7.28 13.22 20.60
C GLU A 43 -6.09 12.47 21.22
N ASP A 44 -6.15 12.27 22.53
CA ASP A 44 -5.17 11.49 23.32
C ASP A 44 -5.92 10.65 24.34
N THR A 45 -6.21 9.41 23.96
CA THR A 45 -6.89 8.43 24.82
C THR A 45 -6.13 7.10 24.76
N PRO A 46 -6.38 6.16 25.68
CA PRO A 46 -5.75 4.84 25.59
C PRO A 46 -6.01 4.07 24.31
N LEU A 47 -7.02 4.45 23.52
CA LEU A 47 -7.44 3.75 22.30
C LEU A 47 -7.35 4.61 21.04
N SER A 48 -6.99 5.89 21.18
CA SER A 48 -6.94 6.81 20.04
C SER A 48 -5.94 7.92 20.25
N TYR A 49 -5.06 8.10 19.28
CA TYR A 49 -4.13 9.23 19.20
C TYR A 49 -4.23 9.87 17.83
N LYS A 50 -4.66 11.12 17.77
CA LYS A 50 -4.83 11.86 16.52
C LYS A 50 -4.12 13.20 16.61
N LEU A 51 -3.49 13.60 15.52
CA LEU A 51 -2.89 14.90 15.34
C LEU A 51 -3.75 15.77 14.41
N HIS A 52 -3.78 17.04 14.72
CA HIS A 52 -4.41 18.07 13.92
C HIS A 52 -3.36 19.01 13.38
N PHE A 53 -3.40 19.27 12.08
CA PHE A 53 -2.52 20.17 11.35
C PHE A 53 -3.36 21.33 10.82
N GLN A 54 -2.94 22.54 11.07
CA GLN A 54 -3.65 23.74 10.62
C GLN A 54 -2.69 24.75 9.99
N THR A 55 -3.05 25.24 8.82
CA THR A 55 -2.48 26.42 8.17
C THR A 55 -3.57 27.47 7.97
N SER A 56 -3.24 28.62 7.40
CA SER A 56 -4.26 29.63 7.03
C SER A 56 -5.25 29.13 5.97
N GLU A 57 -4.86 28.14 5.15
CA GLU A 57 -5.64 27.68 3.99
C GLU A 57 -6.18 26.24 4.15
N GLN A 58 -5.57 25.43 5.01
CA GLN A 58 -5.88 24.00 5.11
C GLN A 58 -5.92 23.52 6.55
N GLU A 59 -6.80 22.57 6.77
CA GLU A 59 -6.99 21.87 8.04
C GLU A 59 -7.05 20.36 7.77
N LEU A 60 -6.27 19.58 8.51
CA LEU A 60 -6.20 18.14 8.38
C LEU A 60 -6.10 17.48 9.77
N THR A 61 -6.94 16.50 10.02
CA THR A 61 -6.78 15.61 11.18
C THR A 61 -6.34 14.23 10.70
N THR A 62 -5.32 13.66 11.34
CA THR A 62 -4.88 12.31 11.00
C THR A 62 -5.96 11.28 11.32
N PRO A 63 -5.95 10.13 10.63
CA PRO A 63 -6.59 8.93 11.17
C PRO A 63 -6.04 8.61 12.57
N ASN A 64 -6.68 7.70 13.30
CA ASN A 64 -6.14 7.22 14.56
C ASN A 64 -4.74 6.62 14.33
N LEU A 65 -3.72 7.26 14.91
CA LEU A 65 -2.32 6.81 14.81
C LEU A 65 -2.01 5.67 15.79
N PHE A 66 -2.86 5.52 16.79
CA PHE A 66 -2.86 4.36 17.67
C PHE A 66 -3.69 3.28 16.98
N ALA A 67 -3.05 2.22 16.48
CA ALA A 67 -3.74 1.09 15.91
C ALA A 67 -4.20 0.15 17.04
N PRO A 68 -5.47 0.21 17.49
CA PRO A 68 -5.98 -0.75 18.47
C PRO A 68 -5.95 -2.14 17.83
N PHE A 69 -5.79 -3.17 18.65
CA PHE A 69 -6.06 -4.53 18.22
C PHE A 69 -7.51 -4.61 17.77
N THR A 70 -7.73 -5.24 16.61
CA THR A 70 -9.07 -5.57 16.15
C THR A 70 -9.30 -7.04 16.44
N GLU A 71 -10.32 -7.36 17.21
CA GLU A 71 -10.71 -8.72 17.52
C GLU A 71 -11.93 -9.14 16.71
N TYR A 72 -11.89 -10.34 16.19
CA TYR A 72 -12.99 -10.98 15.49
C TYR A 72 -13.35 -12.27 16.22
N HIS A 73 -14.59 -12.35 16.65
CA HIS A 73 -15.20 -13.56 17.21
C HIS A 73 -16.19 -14.11 16.20
N VAL A 74 -15.97 -15.32 15.75
CA VAL A 74 -16.86 -15.95 14.76
C VAL A 74 -17.12 -17.40 15.12
N ASP A 75 -18.35 -17.82 14.87
CA ASP A 75 -18.75 -19.21 14.91
C ASP A 75 -18.65 -19.80 13.49
N LEU A 76 -17.70 -20.71 13.34
CA LEU A 76 -17.49 -21.48 12.10
C LEU A 76 -18.08 -22.91 12.18
N SER A 77 -19.02 -23.16 13.11
CA SER A 77 -19.64 -24.48 13.28
C SER A 77 -20.49 -24.91 12.09
N THR A 78 -21.07 -23.94 11.34
CA THR A 78 -21.86 -24.20 10.15
C THR A 78 -20.98 -24.50 8.95
N ALA A 79 -21.34 -25.51 8.15
CA ALA A 79 -20.64 -25.82 6.91
C ALA A 79 -20.56 -24.60 5.98
N ASP A 80 -19.44 -24.45 5.29
CA ASP A 80 -19.14 -23.35 4.35
C ASP A 80 -19.16 -21.93 4.97
N SER A 81 -19.24 -21.81 6.30
CA SER A 81 -19.14 -20.51 6.96
C SER A 81 -17.76 -19.88 6.69
N THR A 82 -17.76 -18.57 6.51
CA THR A 82 -16.58 -17.78 6.19
C THR A 82 -16.48 -16.54 7.06
N LEU A 83 -15.24 -16.15 7.40
CA LEU A 83 -14.91 -14.84 7.92
C LEU A 83 -13.96 -14.15 6.95
N ASN A 84 -14.32 -12.96 6.48
CA ASN A 84 -13.49 -12.13 5.62
C ASN A 84 -12.95 -10.94 6.42
N ILE A 85 -11.63 -10.87 6.56
CA ILE A 85 -10.93 -9.77 7.23
C ILE A 85 -10.32 -8.87 6.18
N PRO A 86 -10.77 -7.63 6.04
CA PRO A 86 -10.20 -6.69 5.10
C PRO A 86 -8.87 -6.18 5.62
N LEU A 87 -7.78 -6.57 4.97
CA LEU A 87 -6.48 -5.92 5.09
C LEU A 87 -6.43 -4.70 4.16
N ARG A 88 -5.31 -3.98 4.10
CA ARG A 88 -5.23 -2.77 3.26
C ARG A 88 -5.60 -3.05 1.80
N ASP A 89 -4.88 -3.93 1.11
CA ASP A 89 -5.04 -4.25 -0.31
C ASP A 89 -5.49 -5.69 -0.56
N LEU A 90 -5.55 -6.50 0.50
CA LEU A 90 -5.93 -7.89 0.50
C LEU A 90 -7.21 -8.14 1.31
N ILE A 91 -7.84 -9.27 1.05
CA ILE A 91 -8.84 -9.87 1.93
C ILE A 91 -8.24 -11.18 2.43
N LEU A 92 -8.19 -11.34 3.75
CA LEU A 92 -7.87 -12.59 4.42
C LEU A 92 -9.18 -13.32 4.70
N THR A 93 -9.31 -14.55 4.23
CA THR A 93 -10.52 -15.35 4.39
C THR A 93 -10.22 -16.60 5.21
N TYR A 94 -10.96 -16.78 6.27
CA TYR A 94 -11.07 -18.03 7.00
C TYR A 94 -12.34 -18.73 6.54
N GLN A 95 -12.23 -19.99 6.14
CA GLN A 95 -13.34 -20.78 5.66
C GLN A 95 -13.35 -22.14 6.34
N ARG A 96 -14.50 -22.56 6.81
CA ARG A 96 -14.68 -23.94 7.22
C ARG A 96 -14.66 -24.86 6.00
N ALA A 97 -13.64 -25.72 5.90
CA ALA A 97 -13.46 -26.62 4.78
C ALA A 97 -14.20 -27.96 4.96
N SER A 98 -14.36 -28.42 6.22
CA SER A 98 -15.10 -29.62 6.61
C SER A 98 -15.37 -29.59 8.11
N ALA A 99 -15.94 -30.64 8.68
CA ALA A 99 -16.22 -30.70 10.12
C ALA A 99 -14.94 -30.47 10.96
N GLY A 100 -14.86 -29.31 11.62
CA GLY A 100 -13.73 -28.92 12.47
C GLY A 100 -12.40 -28.67 11.74
N ALA A 101 -12.45 -28.40 10.44
CA ALA A 101 -11.27 -28.09 9.64
C ALA A 101 -11.36 -26.71 9.00
N LEU A 102 -10.26 -26.00 9.04
CA LEU A 102 -10.17 -24.63 8.56
C LEU A 102 -9.29 -24.54 7.31
N ARG A 103 -9.65 -23.64 6.43
CA ARG A 103 -8.82 -23.21 5.31
C ARG A 103 -8.64 -21.69 5.41
N ILE A 104 -7.40 -21.24 5.26
CA ILE A 104 -7.08 -19.82 5.23
C ILE A 104 -6.57 -19.45 3.84
N SER A 105 -7.10 -18.37 3.28
CA SER A 105 -6.69 -17.85 1.98
C SER A 105 -6.54 -16.33 2.00
N ILE A 106 -5.76 -15.81 1.06
CA ILE A 106 -5.66 -14.38 0.78
C ILE A 106 -6.00 -14.10 -0.68
N ALA A 107 -6.64 -12.98 -0.92
CA ALA A 107 -6.99 -12.53 -2.27
C ALA A 107 -6.81 -11.00 -2.37
N PRO A 108 -6.46 -10.45 -3.55
CA PRO A 108 -6.47 -9.01 -3.74
C PRO A 108 -7.90 -8.46 -3.66
N LYS A 109 -8.09 -7.28 -3.07
CA LYS A 109 -9.38 -6.57 -3.10
C LYS A 109 -9.79 -6.20 -4.51
N ASN A 110 -8.79 -5.83 -5.33
CA ASN A 110 -8.97 -5.53 -6.74
C ASN A 110 -8.19 -6.54 -7.59
N THR A 111 -8.89 -7.44 -8.25
CA THR A 111 -8.29 -8.49 -9.09
C THR A 111 -7.56 -7.95 -10.32
N ALA A 112 -7.86 -6.72 -10.75
CA ALA A 112 -7.16 -6.04 -11.84
C ALA A 112 -5.80 -5.45 -11.42
N ALA A 113 -5.52 -5.38 -10.10
CA ALA A 113 -4.30 -4.80 -9.55
C ALA A 113 -3.61 -5.83 -8.63
N PRO A 114 -2.67 -6.63 -9.17
CA PRO A 114 -1.93 -7.60 -8.37
C PRO A 114 -1.20 -6.94 -7.19
N VAL A 115 -1.26 -7.59 -6.03
CA VAL A 115 -0.62 -7.13 -4.80
C VAL A 115 0.67 -7.92 -4.58
N LEU A 116 1.79 -7.23 -4.36
CA LEU A 116 3.05 -7.89 -4.00
C LEU A 116 3.04 -8.19 -2.50
N VAL A 117 3.34 -9.43 -2.14
CA VAL A 117 3.16 -9.95 -0.78
C VAL A 117 4.41 -10.69 -0.29
N ASP A 118 4.82 -10.36 0.94
CA ASP A 118 5.64 -11.24 1.77
C ASP A 118 4.75 -11.81 2.89
N LEU A 119 4.81 -13.11 3.10
CA LEU A 119 4.03 -13.78 4.12
C LEU A 119 4.91 -14.74 4.91
N ARG A 120 4.72 -14.77 6.20
CA ARG A 120 5.17 -15.86 7.08
C ARG A 120 4.00 -16.33 7.92
N ARG A 121 3.70 -17.61 7.82
CA ARG A 121 2.68 -18.30 8.62
C ARG A 121 3.32 -19.44 9.40
N THR A 122 2.91 -19.55 10.64
CA THR A 122 3.14 -20.75 11.47
C THR A 122 1.81 -21.17 12.04
N THR A 123 1.43 -22.40 11.81
CA THR A 123 0.24 -23.02 12.40
C THR A 123 0.66 -24.15 13.30
N ILE A 124 0.06 -24.23 14.48
CA ILE A 124 0.27 -25.30 15.46
C ILE A 124 -1.07 -26.01 15.62
N TYR A 125 -1.07 -27.31 15.35
CA TYR A 125 -2.23 -28.18 15.48
C TYR A 125 -2.08 -29.03 16.74
N ASP A 126 -3.12 -29.04 17.58
CA ASP A 126 -3.19 -29.83 18.83
C ASP A 126 -1.95 -29.67 19.72
N GLY A 127 -1.32 -28.48 19.67
CA GLY A 127 -0.14 -28.15 20.47
C GLY A 127 1.15 -28.88 20.09
N SER A 128 1.17 -29.71 19.07
CA SER A 128 2.33 -30.55 18.72
C SER A 128 2.77 -30.51 17.27
N THR A 129 1.86 -30.53 16.31
CA THR A 129 2.18 -30.50 14.87
C THR A 129 2.35 -29.06 14.41
N ILE A 130 3.51 -28.72 13.84
CA ILE A 130 3.84 -27.37 13.39
C ILE A 130 3.98 -27.36 11.87
N GLU A 131 3.25 -26.46 11.22
CA GLU A 131 3.39 -26.16 9.80
C GLU A 131 3.77 -24.71 9.56
N THR A 132 4.58 -24.47 8.55
CA THR A 132 5.01 -23.13 8.17
C THR A 132 4.82 -22.90 6.68
N GLN A 133 4.53 -21.65 6.33
CA GLN A 133 4.52 -21.21 4.94
C GLN A 133 5.20 -19.84 4.83
N THR A 134 5.96 -19.67 3.76
CA THR A 134 6.62 -18.40 3.45
C THR A 134 6.38 -18.04 2.00
N LEU A 135 5.98 -16.79 1.78
CA LEU A 135 5.97 -16.14 0.47
C LEU A 135 6.95 -14.97 0.52
N ASN A 136 7.76 -14.80 -0.51
CA ASN A 136 8.71 -13.70 -0.62
C ASN A 136 8.51 -13.01 -1.97
N GLY A 137 8.08 -11.74 -1.96
CA GLY A 137 7.85 -10.96 -3.15
C GLY A 137 6.88 -11.62 -4.14
N SER A 138 5.87 -12.33 -3.64
CA SER A 138 4.90 -13.04 -4.48
C SER A 138 3.82 -12.09 -4.97
N SER A 139 3.58 -12.05 -6.28
CA SER A 139 2.51 -11.24 -6.88
C SER A 139 1.19 -12.02 -6.84
N ILE A 140 0.24 -11.52 -6.07
CA ILE A 140 -1.07 -12.15 -5.87
C ILE A 140 -2.10 -11.44 -6.75
N SER A 141 -2.63 -12.15 -7.75
CA SER A 141 -3.67 -11.65 -8.68
C SER A 141 -5.02 -12.36 -8.53
N ALA A 142 -5.04 -13.47 -7.78
CA ALA A 142 -6.23 -14.26 -7.49
C ALA A 142 -6.16 -14.81 -6.07
N SER A 143 -7.22 -15.44 -5.58
CA SER A 143 -7.21 -16.10 -4.29
C SER A 143 -6.19 -17.24 -4.26
N ILE A 144 -5.36 -17.25 -3.23
CA ILE A 144 -4.43 -18.35 -2.94
C ILE A 144 -4.65 -18.86 -1.53
N VAL A 145 -4.53 -20.17 -1.36
CA VAL A 145 -4.60 -20.81 -0.05
C VAL A 145 -3.24 -20.68 0.63
N ILE A 146 -3.25 -20.17 1.84
CA ILE A 146 -2.06 -20.01 2.68
C ILE A 146 -2.04 -20.96 3.88
N ASP A 147 -3.17 -21.58 4.18
CA ASP A 147 -3.30 -22.73 5.04
C ASP A 147 -4.41 -23.62 4.49
N GLY A 148 -4.03 -24.79 3.99
CA GLY A 148 -4.96 -25.72 3.35
C GLY A 148 -4.95 -27.10 3.97
N THR A 149 -4.14 -27.31 5.00
CA THR A 149 -4.11 -28.57 5.71
C THR A 149 -5.39 -28.74 6.52
N VAL A 150 -6.04 -29.84 6.34
CA VAL A 150 -7.35 -30.11 6.92
C VAL A 150 -7.20 -31.19 7.98
N TYR A 151 -7.12 -30.77 9.24
CA TYR A 151 -7.21 -31.64 10.38
C TYR A 151 -8.62 -31.59 10.97
N THR A 152 -9.30 -32.70 11.02
CA THR A 152 -10.67 -32.77 11.56
C THR A 152 -10.65 -32.69 13.09
N ASN A 153 -11.42 -31.78 13.66
CA ASN A 153 -11.56 -31.55 15.11
C ASN A 153 -10.25 -31.17 15.83
N SER A 154 -9.28 -30.61 15.13
CA SER A 154 -8.06 -30.12 15.77
C SER A 154 -8.26 -28.74 16.38
N GLN A 155 -7.47 -28.48 17.42
CA GLN A 155 -7.25 -27.16 17.94
C GLN A 155 -6.12 -26.51 17.12
N GLU A 156 -6.34 -25.32 16.60
CA GLU A 156 -5.38 -24.68 15.71
C GLU A 156 -4.99 -23.29 16.27
N THR A 157 -3.70 -23.00 16.27
CA THR A 157 -3.17 -21.67 16.57
C THR A 157 -2.39 -21.19 15.35
N HIS A 158 -2.78 -20.03 14.82
CA HIS A 158 -2.14 -19.43 13.66
C HIS A 158 -1.44 -18.15 14.05
N ASN A 159 -0.17 -18.03 13.68
CA ASN A 159 0.59 -16.78 13.76
C ASN A 159 0.98 -16.38 12.35
N MET A 160 0.54 -15.23 11.90
CA MET A 160 0.79 -14.74 10.56
C MET A 160 1.35 -13.33 10.58
N ARG A 161 2.36 -13.10 9.76
CA ARG A 161 2.85 -11.77 9.42
C ARG A 161 2.74 -11.58 7.92
N ILE A 162 1.96 -10.59 7.51
CA ILE A 162 1.68 -10.29 6.12
C ILE A 162 2.16 -8.89 5.83
N ARG A 163 3.10 -8.76 4.90
CA ARG A 163 3.49 -7.48 4.29
C ARG A 163 2.87 -7.41 2.89
N GLN A 164 2.30 -6.29 2.56
CA GLN A 164 1.66 -6.04 1.28
C GLN A 164 2.10 -4.69 0.74
N GLN A 165 2.37 -4.64 -0.56
CA GLN A 165 2.71 -3.41 -1.24
C GLN A 165 1.49 -2.88 -1.99
N ASP A 166 1.10 -1.66 -1.69
CA ASP A 166 0.05 -0.95 -2.42
C ASP A 166 0.40 -0.91 -3.93
N PRO A 167 -0.47 -1.41 -4.80
CA PRO A 167 -0.17 -1.51 -6.23
C PRO A 167 -0.02 -0.16 -6.94
N VAL A 168 -0.51 0.94 -6.35
CA VAL A 168 -0.45 2.30 -6.90
C VAL A 168 0.72 3.09 -6.29
N THR A 169 0.71 3.27 -4.98
CA THR A 169 1.69 4.11 -4.28
C THR A 169 3.04 3.43 -4.05
N LYS A 170 3.11 2.09 -4.21
CA LYS A 170 4.29 1.24 -3.93
C LYS A 170 4.73 1.26 -2.46
N LEU A 171 3.94 1.83 -1.57
CA LEU A 171 4.21 1.80 -0.13
C LEU A 171 3.88 0.43 0.46
N TRP A 172 4.73 -0.01 1.37
CA TRP A 172 4.53 -1.25 2.11
C TRP A 172 3.72 -1.01 3.38
N SER A 173 2.81 -1.92 3.66
CA SER A 173 2.15 -2.05 4.96
C SER A 173 2.34 -3.46 5.51
N MET A 174 2.26 -3.60 6.83
CA MET A 174 2.41 -4.88 7.52
C MET A 174 1.28 -5.03 8.54
N CYS A 175 0.78 -6.25 8.67
CA CYS A 175 -0.10 -6.65 9.76
C CYS A 175 0.40 -7.97 10.36
N GLU A 176 0.16 -8.13 11.65
CA GLU A 176 0.33 -9.37 12.39
C GLU A 176 -1.04 -9.87 12.82
N ILE A 177 -1.27 -11.15 12.65
CA ILE A 177 -2.55 -11.78 12.93
C ILE A 177 -2.27 -13.03 13.76
N ASN A 178 -2.90 -13.07 14.91
CA ASN A 178 -2.89 -14.23 15.79
C ASN A 178 -4.31 -14.75 15.89
N SER A 179 -4.50 -16.03 15.62
CA SER A 179 -5.82 -16.62 15.65
C SER A 179 -5.82 -17.98 16.31
N PHE A 180 -6.94 -18.34 16.89
CA PHE A 180 -7.15 -19.58 17.60
C PHE A 180 -8.47 -20.20 17.21
N LEU A 181 -8.44 -21.48 16.87
CA LEU A 181 -9.60 -22.32 16.62
C LEU A 181 -9.69 -23.40 17.72
N SER A 182 -10.82 -23.46 18.40
CA SER A 182 -11.06 -24.55 19.37
C SER A 182 -11.34 -25.86 18.66
N ALA A 183 -11.04 -26.97 19.33
CA ALA A 183 -11.44 -28.28 18.88
C ALA A 183 -12.96 -28.30 18.61
N GLY A 184 -13.36 -28.81 17.43
CA GLY A 184 -14.77 -28.79 16.99
C GLY A 184 -15.17 -27.55 16.17
N GLY A 185 -14.29 -26.54 16.01
CA GLY A 185 -14.49 -25.42 15.10
C GLY A 185 -15.54 -24.40 15.52
N VAL A 186 -15.87 -24.34 16.82
CA VAL A 186 -17.01 -23.53 17.30
C VAL A 186 -16.60 -22.09 17.62
N HIS A 187 -15.40 -21.86 18.11
CA HIS A 187 -14.96 -20.52 18.55
C HIS A 187 -13.67 -20.10 17.87
N TYR A 188 -13.68 -18.90 17.40
CA TYR A 188 -12.59 -18.28 16.71
C TYR A 188 -12.29 -16.91 17.32
N LEU A 189 -11.05 -16.69 17.70
CA LEU A 189 -10.53 -15.41 18.15
C LEU A 189 -9.40 -14.99 17.20
N ILE A 190 -9.49 -13.81 16.66
CA ILE A 190 -8.46 -13.20 15.83
C ILE A 190 -8.14 -11.82 16.35
#